data_b35efa58d3e00c54ec0e418da1782c17
#
_entry.id   b35efa58d3e00c54ec0e418da1782c17
#
_cell.length_a   1.000
_cell.length_b   1.000
_cell.length_c   1.000
_cell.angle_alpha   90.00
_cell.angle_beta   90.00
_cell.angle_gamma   90.00
#
_symmetry.space_group_name_H-M   'P 1'
#
loop_
_entity.id
_entity.type
_entity.pdbx_description
1 polymer ?
#
loop_
_entity_poly.entity_id
_entity_poly.type
_entity_poly.pdbx_seq_one_letter_code
_entity_poly.pdbx_strand_id
1 'polypeptide(L)'
;PPPPPPPPPLFSSRRRHTRLGRWSRGLGDVYKRQPRSVTRGAPHLRDAIDLKRVMTFVVIAALPPALIGIYNVGFQANTAMLELGVASAPGWRGSVLNALGVGYDPNSIVQCFWHGFMYFLPIYVVTLAAGGFWEVLFAIVRNHEVNEGFFVTSMLFALILPPTIPLWQVALGISFAVVIGKEVFGGTGKNFLNPALVGRAFLYFAYPAQNSGDTVWVPVDGYSHATPMSQAAQGGTEAIDITQLQGFFGIMDGTIGAESTFGCLLGAAFLLYTRVASWRIMLGCVLGLTGMVWLLNAIGSDTNPMFALSWTWHMVIGGFAFGAVYMATDPVSAAMTSTGKLIYGALIGVMCIVIRVLNPAFAEGIMLAILFANVF
;
A
#
# COMPACT_ATOMS: atom_id res chain seq x y z
N PRO A 1 -31.59 -42.38 45.33
CA PRO A 1 -32.07 -41.07 45.13
C PRO A 1 -31.96 -40.73 43.60
N PRO A 2 -33.02 -40.13 43.01
CA PRO A 2 -33.01 -39.77 41.60
C PRO A 2 -31.90 -38.71 41.34
N PRO A 3 -31.28 -38.66 40.15
CA PRO A 3 -30.30 -37.68 39.83
C PRO A 3 -30.91 -36.26 39.86
N PRO A 4 -30.16 -35.24 40.27
CA PRO A 4 -30.68 -33.87 40.34
C PRO A 4 -31.11 -33.39 38.93
N PRO A 5 -32.19 -32.58 38.84
CA PRO A 5 -32.67 -32.06 37.56
C PRO A 5 -31.59 -31.19 36.91
N PRO A 6 -31.50 -31.20 35.57
CA PRO A 6 -30.53 -30.38 34.84
C PRO A 6 -30.79 -28.92 35.16
N PRO A 7 -29.72 -28.07 35.26
CA PRO A 7 -29.85 -26.65 35.51
C PRO A 7 -30.67 -26.00 34.39
N PRO A 8 -31.52 -25.01 34.70
CA PRO A 8 -32.32 -24.30 33.69
C PRO A 8 -31.43 -23.66 32.67
N PRO A 9 -31.80 -23.64 31.37
CA PRO A 9 -31.01 -23.03 30.32
C PRO A 9 -30.83 -21.55 30.62
N LEU A 10 -29.59 -21.12 30.77
CA LEU A 10 -29.18 -19.82 31.27
C LEU A 10 -29.73 -18.63 30.49
N PHE A 11 -30.26 -18.77 29.29
CA PHE A 11 -31.02 -17.74 28.57
C PHE A 11 -31.77 -18.34 27.37
N SER A 12 -33.08 -18.17 27.30
CA SER A 12 -33.83 -18.36 26.06
C SER A 12 -33.70 -17.08 25.24
N SER A 13 -33.18 -17.20 24.04
CA SER A 13 -32.95 -16.09 23.09
C SER A 13 -34.21 -15.33 22.70
N ARG A 14 -35.41 -15.92 22.92
CA ARG A 14 -36.69 -15.29 22.58
C ARG A 14 -37.14 -14.16 23.50
N ARG A 15 -36.67 -14.06 24.74
CA ARG A 15 -37.12 -12.99 25.66
C ARG A 15 -36.31 -11.68 25.56
N ARG A 16 -35.19 -11.66 24.88
CA ARG A 16 -34.43 -10.42 24.67
C ARG A 16 -34.97 -9.55 23.55
N HIS A 17 -35.70 -10.10 22.59
CA HIS A 17 -36.22 -9.33 21.45
C HIS A 17 -37.45 -8.45 21.77
N THR A 18 -38.16 -8.71 22.84
CA THR A 18 -39.38 -7.95 23.18
C THR A 18 -39.15 -6.72 24.05
N ARG A 19 -37.94 -6.51 24.59
CA ARG A 19 -37.64 -5.36 25.46
C ARG A 19 -36.81 -4.23 24.83
N LEU A 20 -36.32 -4.41 23.64
CA LEU A 20 -35.59 -3.36 22.90
C LEU A 20 -36.57 -2.62 22.02
N GLY A 21 -37.17 -1.58 22.60
CA GLY A 21 -37.99 -0.63 21.88
C GLY A 21 -37.23 0.05 20.74
N ARG A 22 -37.94 0.77 19.92
CA ARG A 22 -37.63 1.60 18.73
C ARG A 22 -36.15 1.80 18.28
N TRP A 23 -35.15 1.50 19.09
CA TRP A 23 -33.70 1.59 18.81
C TRP A 23 -33.14 0.35 18.11
N SER A 24 -33.95 -0.71 17.94
CA SER A 24 -33.49 -2.02 17.41
C SER A 24 -33.47 -2.12 15.89
N ARG A 25 -33.87 -1.10 15.13
CA ARG A 25 -33.84 -1.17 13.67
C ARG A 25 -32.41 -1.28 13.11
N GLY A 26 -31.45 -0.60 13.72
CA GLY A 26 -30.03 -0.73 13.37
C GLY A 26 -29.40 -2.08 13.74
N LEU A 27 -29.80 -2.64 14.89
CA LEU A 27 -29.34 -3.98 15.32
C LEU A 27 -29.92 -5.11 14.46
N GLY A 28 -31.17 -4.95 13.97
CA GLY A 28 -31.80 -5.92 13.07
C GLY A 28 -31.07 -6.08 11.74
N ASP A 29 -30.50 -5.00 11.21
CA ASP A 29 -29.72 -5.04 9.97
C ASP A 29 -28.33 -5.67 10.17
N VAL A 30 -27.72 -5.50 11.34
CA VAL A 30 -26.48 -6.19 11.71
C VAL A 30 -26.71 -7.70 11.85
N TYR A 31 -27.82 -8.13 12.43
CA TYR A 31 -28.16 -9.55 12.50
C TYR A 31 -28.47 -10.18 11.13
N LYS A 32 -29.06 -9.45 10.20
CA LYS A 32 -29.33 -9.93 8.84
C LYS A 32 -28.06 -10.13 8.00
N ARG A 33 -26.97 -9.45 8.37
CA ARG A 33 -25.66 -9.52 7.69
C ARG A 33 -24.70 -10.54 8.31
N GLN A 34 -25.08 -11.25 9.36
CA GLN A 34 -24.23 -12.28 9.92
C GLN A 34 -24.16 -13.50 8.99
N PRO A 35 -22.95 -14.07 8.75
CA PRO A 35 -22.83 -15.31 7.99
C PRO A 35 -23.67 -16.42 8.63
N ARG A 36 -24.31 -17.25 7.81
CA ARG A 36 -25.15 -18.36 8.28
C ARG A 36 -24.37 -19.47 9.00
N SER A 37 -23.04 -19.42 8.94
CA SER A 37 -22.17 -20.34 9.65
C SER A 37 -22.15 -20.01 11.15
N VAL A 38 -22.60 -20.94 11.97
CA VAL A 38 -22.54 -20.86 13.43
C VAL A 38 -21.47 -21.82 13.95
N THR A 39 -20.69 -21.39 14.93
CA THR A 39 -19.78 -22.28 15.68
C THR A 39 -20.61 -23.21 16.53
N ARG A 40 -20.37 -24.53 16.43
CA ARG A 40 -21.11 -25.57 17.16
C ARG A 40 -20.45 -25.96 18.49
N GLY A 41 -19.37 -25.30 18.89
CA GLY A 41 -18.62 -25.55 20.12
C GLY A 41 -18.58 -24.36 21.06
N ALA A 42 -18.40 -24.59 22.35
CA ALA A 42 -18.11 -23.57 23.36
C ALA A 42 -16.61 -23.64 23.74
N PRO A 43 -15.96 -22.50 24.13
CA PRO A 43 -16.50 -21.16 24.34
C PRO A 43 -16.54 -20.31 23.06
N HIS A 44 -17.45 -19.34 23.01
CA HIS A 44 -17.56 -18.33 21.95
C HIS A 44 -16.85 -17.06 22.43
N LEU A 45 -15.64 -16.86 21.95
CA LEU A 45 -14.91 -15.57 22.09
C LEU A 45 -15.12 -14.76 20.80
N ARG A 46 -15.64 -13.56 20.95
CA ARG A 46 -15.79 -12.60 19.86
C ARG A 46 -14.98 -11.37 20.20
N ASP A 47 -14.07 -11.00 19.28
CA ASP A 47 -13.33 -9.75 19.41
C ASP A 47 -14.28 -8.57 19.24
N ALA A 48 -14.01 -7.48 19.95
CA ALA A 48 -14.75 -6.23 19.84
C ALA A 48 -14.41 -5.44 18.57
N ILE A 49 -13.32 -5.82 17.87
CA ILE A 49 -12.86 -5.15 16.66
C ILE A 49 -13.30 -5.96 15.44
N ASP A 50 -14.23 -5.41 14.66
CA ASP A 50 -14.63 -6.00 13.38
C ASP A 50 -13.54 -5.75 12.32
N LEU A 51 -13.34 -6.71 11.40
CA LEU A 51 -12.42 -6.60 10.26
C LEU A 51 -12.69 -5.31 9.46
N LYS A 52 -13.94 -4.95 9.28
CA LYS A 52 -14.38 -3.71 8.64
C LYS A 52 -13.74 -2.46 9.27
N ARG A 53 -13.75 -2.38 10.60
CA ARG A 53 -13.15 -1.26 11.34
C ARG A 53 -11.64 -1.21 11.14
N VAL A 54 -10.97 -2.36 11.20
CA VAL A 54 -9.52 -2.46 10.97
C VAL A 54 -9.17 -1.96 9.57
N MET A 55 -9.88 -2.45 8.55
CA MET A 55 -9.63 -2.06 7.16
C MET A 55 -9.91 -0.58 6.92
N THR A 56 -10.97 -0.02 7.51
CA THR A 56 -11.25 1.42 7.42
C THR A 56 -10.12 2.26 8.04
N PHE A 57 -9.56 1.83 9.15
CA PHE A 57 -8.43 2.53 9.79
C PHE A 57 -7.18 2.53 8.90
N VAL A 58 -6.90 1.44 8.19
CA VAL A 58 -5.77 1.40 7.25
C VAL A 58 -5.98 2.36 6.08
N VAL A 59 -7.21 2.43 5.52
CA VAL A 59 -7.53 3.40 4.45
C VAL A 59 -7.38 4.84 4.95
N ILE A 60 -7.87 5.18 6.14
CA ILE A 60 -7.72 6.52 6.73
C ILE A 60 -6.23 6.84 6.95
N ALA A 61 -5.46 5.87 7.46
CA ALA A 61 -4.03 6.04 7.66
C ALA A 61 -3.26 6.27 6.35
N ALA A 62 -3.75 5.73 5.23
CA ALA A 62 -3.14 5.91 3.92
C ALA A 62 -3.50 7.26 3.24
N LEU A 63 -4.45 8.03 3.80
CA LEU A 63 -4.82 9.32 3.21
C LEU A 63 -3.69 10.37 3.23
N PRO A 64 -2.92 10.58 4.33
CA PRO A 64 -1.83 11.55 4.31
C PRO A 64 -0.81 11.31 3.18
N PRO A 65 -0.20 10.12 3.02
CA PRO A 65 0.72 9.90 1.91
C PRO A 65 0.03 9.97 0.54
N ALA A 66 -1.25 9.57 0.44
CA ALA A 66 -2.03 9.71 -0.79
C ALA A 66 -2.21 11.17 -1.20
N LEU A 67 -2.60 12.05 -0.28
CA LEU A 67 -2.82 13.46 -0.56
C LEU A 67 -1.51 14.18 -0.94
N ILE A 68 -0.42 13.90 -0.20
CA ILE A 68 0.90 14.45 -0.52
C ILE A 68 1.36 13.95 -1.90
N GLY A 69 1.19 12.66 -2.17
CA GLY A 69 1.59 12.08 -3.44
C GLY A 69 0.77 12.58 -4.63
N ILE A 70 -0.55 12.74 -4.49
CA ILE A 70 -1.39 13.36 -5.52
C ILE A 70 -0.89 14.79 -5.81
N TYR A 71 -0.63 15.58 -4.76
CA TYR A 71 -0.06 16.91 -4.93
C TYR A 71 1.30 16.85 -5.67
N ASN A 72 2.19 15.94 -5.25
CA ASN A 72 3.52 15.80 -5.84
C ASN A 72 3.47 15.45 -7.33
N VAL A 73 2.62 14.50 -7.74
CA VAL A 73 2.46 14.15 -9.17
C VAL A 73 2.08 15.37 -10.00
N GLY A 74 1.17 16.20 -9.54
CA GLY A 74 0.80 17.42 -10.25
C GLY A 74 1.87 18.50 -10.17
N PHE A 75 2.60 18.61 -9.06
CA PHE A 75 3.71 19.54 -8.91
C PHE A 75 4.84 19.22 -9.90
N GLN A 76 5.27 17.96 -9.97
CA GLN A 76 6.28 17.52 -10.93
C GLN A 76 5.83 17.73 -12.37
N ALA A 77 4.56 17.39 -12.69
CA ALA A 77 4.01 17.62 -14.02
C ALA A 77 3.98 19.10 -14.40
N ASN A 78 3.51 19.98 -13.51
CA ASN A 78 3.43 21.41 -13.78
C ASN A 78 4.83 22.05 -13.92
N THR A 79 5.81 21.59 -13.12
CA THR A 79 7.19 22.04 -13.21
C THR A 79 7.81 21.63 -14.56
N ALA A 80 7.65 20.36 -14.95
CA ALA A 80 8.13 19.87 -16.24
C ALA A 80 7.47 20.59 -17.44
N MET A 81 6.15 20.86 -17.35
CA MET A 81 5.44 21.64 -18.37
C MET A 81 6.00 23.06 -18.50
N LEU A 82 6.32 23.71 -17.38
CA LEU A 82 6.91 25.05 -17.38
C LEU A 82 8.30 25.04 -18.02
N GLU A 83 9.13 24.04 -17.71
CA GLU A 83 10.48 23.89 -18.30
C GLU A 83 10.44 23.61 -19.80
N LEU A 84 9.48 22.80 -20.26
CA LEU A 84 9.29 22.46 -21.67
C LEU A 84 8.52 23.56 -22.46
N GLY A 85 7.94 24.54 -21.77
CA GLY A 85 7.10 25.58 -22.40
C GLY A 85 5.75 25.04 -22.91
N VAL A 86 5.25 23.95 -22.34
CA VAL A 86 3.98 23.32 -22.73
C VAL A 86 2.82 24.01 -22.00
N ALA A 87 1.86 24.55 -22.73
CA ALA A 87 0.76 25.33 -22.17
C ALA A 87 -0.40 24.50 -21.59
N SER A 88 -0.54 23.23 -21.96
CA SER A 88 -1.63 22.37 -21.47
C SER A 88 -1.18 20.91 -21.38
N ALA A 89 -1.72 20.17 -20.42
CA ALA A 89 -1.48 18.74 -20.28
C ALA A 89 -1.99 17.94 -21.51
N PRO A 90 -1.29 16.86 -21.91
CA PRO A 90 -1.67 16.10 -23.09
C PRO A 90 -2.93 15.26 -22.86
N GLY A 91 -3.64 14.97 -23.96
CA GLY A 91 -4.75 14.06 -24.04
C GLY A 91 -6.02 14.52 -23.31
N TRP A 92 -6.91 13.57 -23.05
CA TRP A 92 -8.24 13.81 -22.45
C TRP A 92 -8.19 14.45 -21.05
N ARG A 93 -7.13 14.17 -20.28
CA ARG A 93 -6.93 14.73 -18.92
C ARG A 93 -6.75 16.25 -18.99
N GLY A 94 -5.93 16.72 -19.93
CA GLY A 94 -5.77 18.15 -20.18
C GLY A 94 -7.07 18.82 -20.62
N SER A 95 -7.86 18.16 -21.49
CA SER A 95 -9.17 18.68 -21.91
C SER A 95 -10.12 18.85 -20.71
N VAL A 96 -10.14 17.91 -19.78
CA VAL A 96 -10.96 17.99 -18.56
C VAL A 96 -10.48 19.13 -17.64
N LEU A 97 -9.17 19.23 -17.40
CA LEU A 97 -8.59 20.31 -16.57
C LEU A 97 -8.89 21.69 -17.15
N ASN A 98 -8.73 21.85 -18.46
CA ASN A 98 -9.04 23.10 -19.15
C ASN A 98 -10.55 23.44 -19.08
N ALA A 99 -11.44 22.44 -19.20
CA ALA A 99 -12.88 22.62 -19.05
C ALA A 99 -13.28 23.04 -17.63
N LEU A 100 -12.52 22.58 -16.61
CA LEU A 100 -12.71 22.97 -15.22
C LEU A 100 -12.05 24.33 -14.89
N GLY A 101 -11.34 24.94 -15.83
CA GLY A 101 -10.61 26.21 -15.62
C GLY A 101 -9.40 26.05 -14.69
N VAL A 102 -8.84 24.86 -14.54
CA VAL A 102 -7.65 24.60 -13.74
C VAL A 102 -6.41 24.95 -14.56
N GLY A 103 -5.59 25.88 -14.08
CA GLY A 103 -4.29 26.20 -14.67
C GLY A 103 -3.20 25.18 -14.30
N TYR A 104 -1.96 25.45 -14.76
CA TYR A 104 -0.80 24.57 -14.59
C TYR A 104 0.36 25.28 -13.85
N ASP A 105 0.05 26.21 -12.93
CA ASP A 105 1.07 26.90 -12.13
C ASP A 105 1.62 25.96 -11.03
N PRO A 106 2.92 25.65 -11.03
CA PRO A 106 3.55 24.79 -10.02
C PRO A 106 3.51 25.43 -8.60
N ASN A 107 3.38 26.76 -8.47
CA ASN A 107 3.28 27.42 -7.18
C ASN A 107 1.87 27.34 -6.57
N SER A 108 0.86 26.92 -7.32
CA SER A 108 -0.50 26.80 -6.85
C SER A 108 -0.80 25.39 -6.35
N ILE A 109 -0.96 25.22 -5.04
CA ILE A 109 -1.29 23.92 -4.41
C ILE A 109 -2.56 23.32 -5.01
N VAL A 110 -3.57 24.15 -5.28
CA VAL A 110 -4.87 23.68 -5.81
C VAL A 110 -4.72 23.14 -7.23
N GLN A 111 -3.96 23.87 -8.10
CA GLN A 111 -3.75 23.43 -9.47
C GLN A 111 -2.92 22.15 -9.54
N CYS A 112 -1.84 22.06 -8.76
CA CYS A 112 -1.05 20.84 -8.63
C CYS A 112 -1.89 19.67 -8.13
N PHE A 113 -2.70 19.87 -7.09
CA PHE A 113 -3.56 18.81 -6.55
C PHE A 113 -4.57 18.29 -7.60
N TRP A 114 -5.28 19.18 -8.30
CA TRP A 114 -6.23 18.77 -9.34
C TRP A 114 -5.55 18.08 -10.52
N HIS A 115 -4.36 18.53 -10.91
CA HIS A 115 -3.61 17.89 -11.98
C HIS A 115 -3.20 16.46 -11.59
N GLY A 116 -2.58 16.26 -10.43
CA GLY A 116 -2.23 14.92 -9.95
C GLY A 116 -3.44 14.03 -9.68
N PHE A 117 -4.57 14.61 -9.22
CA PHE A 117 -5.82 13.88 -9.03
C PHE A 117 -6.37 13.29 -10.33
N MET A 118 -6.18 13.97 -11.46
CA MET A 118 -6.57 13.45 -12.78
C MET A 118 -5.75 12.22 -13.21
N TYR A 119 -4.61 11.97 -12.60
CA TYR A 119 -3.83 10.74 -12.80
C TYR A 119 -4.20 9.65 -11.79
N PHE A 120 -4.37 10.02 -10.53
CA PHE A 120 -4.76 9.07 -9.49
C PHE A 120 -6.17 8.49 -9.68
N LEU A 121 -7.16 9.34 -9.94
CA LEU A 121 -8.57 8.94 -10.00
C LEU A 121 -8.84 7.81 -11.02
N PRO A 122 -8.41 7.89 -12.29
CA PRO A 122 -8.64 6.82 -13.25
C PRO A 122 -7.98 5.49 -12.85
N ILE A 123 -6.77 5.54 -12.30
CA ILE A 123 -6.06 4.36 -11.80
C ILE A 123 -6.86 3.71 -10.68
N TYR A 124 -7.33 4.49 -9.72
CA TYR A 124 -8.12 4.00 -8.60
C TYR A 124 -9.48 3.44 -9.03
N VAL A 125 -10.18 4.12 -9.94
CA VAL A 125 -11.46 3.65 -10.50
C VAL A 125 -11.30 2.33 -11.25
N VAL A 126 -10.28 2.19 -12.09
CA VAL A 126 -10.01 0.94 -12.81
C VAL A 126 -9.62 -0.17 -11.84
N THR A 127 -8.85 0.14 -10.82
CA THR A 127 -8.48 -0.82 -9.75
C THR A 127 -9.73 -1.32 -9.03
N LEU A 128 -10.63 -0.43 -8.64
CA LEU A 128 -11.89 -0.79 -7.98
C LEU A 128 -12.81 -1.60 -8.90
N ALA A 129 -12.94 -1.20 -10.17
CA ALA A 129 -13.83 -1.86 -11.13
C ALA A 129 -13.33 -3.28 -11.47
N ALA A 130 -12.06 -3.40 -11.89
CA ALA A 130 -11.51 -4.69 -12.30
C ALA A 130 -11.32 -5.64 -11.12
N GLY A 131 -10.76 -5.17 -10.00
CA GLY A 131 -10.59 -5.99 -8.81
C GLY A 131 -11.93 -6.33 -8.14
N GLY A 132 -12.85 -5.36 -8.05
CA GLY A 132 -14.20 -5.57 -7.54
C GLY A 132 -15.01 -6.57 -8.36
N PHE A 133 -14.85 -6.58 -9.67
CA PHE A 133 -15.45 -7.61 -10.53
C PHE A 133 -15.03 -9.01 -10.10
N TRP A 134 -13.74 -9.25 -9.88
CA TRP A 134 -13.24 -10.56 -9.42
C TRP A 134 -13.72 -10.89 -8.02
N GLU A 135 -13.70 -9.94 -7.09
CA GLU A 135 -14.23 -10.14 -5.73
C GLU A 135 -15.69 -10.59 -5.74
N VAL A 136 -16.52 -9.91 -6.51
CA VAL A 136 -17.95 -10.26 -6.65
C VAL A 136 -18.12 -11.62 -7.31
N LEU A 137 -17.38 -11.90 -8.37
CA LEU A 137 -17.43 -13.18 -9.08
C LEU A 137 -17.11 -14.35 -8.15
N PHE A 138 -15.99 -14.26 -7.39
CA PHE A 138 -15.61 -15.31 -6.45
C PHE A 138 -16.55 -15.40 -5.24
N ALA A 139 -17.11 -14.27 -4.79
CA ALA A 139 -18.12 -14.25 -3.74
C ALA A 139 -19.39 -15.02 -4.16
N ILE A 140 -19.84 -14.84 -5.40
CA ILE A 140 -20.99 -15.57 -5.97
C ILE A 140 -20.65 -17.07 -6.10
N VAL A 141 -19.52 -17.42 -6.71
CA VAL A 141 -19.14 -18.81 -6.96
C VAL A 141 -18.95 -19.58 -5.65
N ARG A 142 -18.39 -18.97 -4.62
CA ARG A 142 -18.13 -19.60 -3.32
C ARG A 142 -19.25 -19.39 -2.30
N ASN A 143 -20.28 -18.64 -2.66
CA ASN A 143 -21.44 -18.34 -1.80
C ASN A 143 -21.06 -17.71 -0.45
N HIS A 144 -20.16 -16.71 -0.49
CA HIS A 144 -19.77 -15.90 0.67
C HIS A 144 -20.00 -14.41 0.41
N GLU A 145 -19.98 -13.59 1.46
CA GLU A 145 -20.09 -12.14 1.34
C GLU A 145 -18.79 -11.54 0.77
N VAL A 146 -18.93 -10.43 0.01
CA VAL A 146 -17.78 -9.65 -0.48
C VAL A 146 -17.04 -9.08 0.71
N ASN A 147 -15.73 -9.28 0.74
CA ASN A 147 -14.91 -8.86 1.87
C ASN A 147 -14.40 -7.42 1.69
N GLU A 148 -14.56 -6.62 2.74
CA GLU A 148 -14.15 -5.20 2.76
C GLU A 148 -12.61 -5.00 2.73
N GLY A 149 -11.82 -6.04 2.95
CA GLY A 149 -10.37 -6.01 2.80
C GLY A 149 -9.89 -5.62 1.39
N PHE A 150 -10.76 -5.76 0.39
CA PHE A 150 -10.45 -5.32 -0.97
C PHE A 150 -10.27 -3.80 -1.08
N PHE A 151 -10.97 -2.99 -0.29
CA PHE A 151 -10.78 -1.53 -0.30
C PHE A 151 -9.36 -1.13 0.11
N VAL A 152 -8.77 -1.83 1.07
CA VAL A 152 -7.36 -1.63 1.44
C VAL A 152 -6.43 -2.05 0.31
N THR A 153 -6.63 -3.26 -0.23
CA THR A 153 -5.82 -3.77 -1.34
C THR A 153 -5.87 -2.83 -2.55
N SER A 154 -7.05 -2.33 -2.92
CA SER A 154 -7.23 -1.42 -4.05
C SER A 154 -6.55 -0.07 -3.83
N MET A 155 -6.66 0.51 -2.61
CA MET A 155 -6.03 1.77 -2.28
C MET A 155 -4.51 1.64 -2.27
N LEU A 156 -3.97 0.64 -1.57
CA LEU A 156 -2.53 0.42 -1.51
C LEU A 156 -1.94 0.09 -2.89
N PHE A 157 -2.65 -0.71 -3.70
CA PHE A 157 -2.22 -1.02 -5.07
C PHE A 157 -2.14 0.23 -5.94
N ALA A 158 -3.17 1.08 -5.93
CA ALA A 158 -3.17 2.32 -6.72
C ALA A 158 -2.04 3.28 -6.30
N LEU A 159 -1.72 3.37 -5.01
CA LEU A 159 -0.70 4.27 -4.48
C LEU A 159 0.75 3.86 -4.83
N ILE A 160 0.99 2.58 -5.07
CA ILE A 160 2.33 2.08 -5.44
C ILE A 160 2.57 2.02 -6.95
N LEU A 161 1.60 2.45 -7.76
CA LEU A 161 1.75 2.49 -9.21
C LEU A 161 2.33 3.83 -9.69
N PRO A 162 3.03 3.85 -10.83
CA PRO A 162 3.44 5.08 -11.46
C PRO A 162 2.23 5.83 -12.04
N PRO A 163 2.24 7.19 -12.06
CA PRO A 163 1.11 7.98 -12.59
C PRO A 163 0.88 7.79 -14.09
N THR A 164 1.91 7.41 -14.83
CA THR A 164 1.90 7.25 -16.29
C THR A 164 1.45 5.87 -16.76
N ILE A 165 1.19 4.92 -15.84
CA ILE A 165 0.85 3.54 -16.18
C ILE A 165 -0.41 3.45 -17.07
N PRO A 166 -0.39 2.66 -18.15
CA PRO A 166 -1.59 2.41 -18.96
C PRO A 166 -2.70 1.73 -18.15
N LEU A 167 -3.93 2.22 -18.27
CA LEU A 167 -5.07 1.73 -17.47
C LEU A 167 -5.37 0.24 -17.67
N TRP A 168 -5.09 -0.32 -18.86
CA TRP A 168 -5.25 -1.76 -19.09
C TRP A 168 -4.24 -2.61 -18.30
N GLN A 169 -3.02 -2.10 -18.07
CA GLN A 169 -2.03 -2.75 -17.20
C GLN A 169 -2.51 -2.71 -15.73
N VAL A 170 -3.10 -1.61 -15.30
CA VAL A 170 -3.72 -1.50 -13.97
C VAL A 170 -4.79 -2.58 -13.79
N ALA A 171 -5.71 -2.72 -14.77
CA ALA A 171 -6.76 -3.74 -14.74
C ALA A 171 -6.18 -5.16 -14.69
N LEU A 172 -5.13 -5.44 -15.47
CA LEU A 172 -4.46 -6.74 -15.50
C LEU A 172 -3.73 -7.02 -14.18
N GLY A 173 -2.99 -6.04 -13.65
CA GLY A 173 -2.24 -6.17 -12.40
C GLY A 173 -3.14 -6.43 -11.21
N ILE A 174 -4.25 -5.68 -11.05
CA ILE A 174 -5.18 -5.93 -9.95
C ILE A 174 -5.93 -7.25 -10.13
N SER A 175 -6.24 -7.66 -11.36
CA SER A 175 -6.84 -8.97 -11.64
C SER A 175 -5.91 -10.09 -11.20
N PHE A 176 -4.62 -10.00 -11.53
CA PHE A 176 -3.61 -10.96 -11.07
C PHE A 176 -3.48 -10.95 -9.53
N ALA A 177 -3.46 -9.77 -8.92
CA ALA A 177 -3.40 -9.60 -7.47
C ALA A 177 -4.56 -10.31 -6.76
N VAL A 178 -5.79 -10.09 -7.22
CA VAL A 178 -6.98 -10.66 -6.61
C VAL A 178 -7.09 -12.16 -6.90
N VAL A 179 -6.97 -12.57 -8.15
CA VAL A 179 -7.17 -13.97 -8.54
C VAL A 179 -6.03 -14.85 -7.99
N ILE A 180 -4.78 -14.54 -8.36
CA ILE A 180 -3.62 -15.36 -8.03
C ILE A 180 -3.11 -15.06 -6.62
N GLY A 181 -3.02 -13.77 -6.24
CA GLY A 181 -2.48 -13.38 -4.93
C GLY A 181 -3.40 -13.66 -3.75
N LYS A 182 -4.74 -13.81 -3.98
CA LYS A 182 -5.71 -13.96 -2.90
C LYS A 182 -6.68 -15.11 -3.10
N GLU A 183 -7.45 -15.12 -4.18
CA GLU A 183 -8.58 -16.03 -4.34
C GLU A 183 -8.15 -17.49 -4.55
N VAL A 184 -7.06 -17.77 -5.26
CA VAL A 184 -6.53 -19.13 -5.42
C VAL A 184 -6.24 -19.79 -4.06
N PHE A 185 -5.82 -19.03 -3.06
CA PHE A 185 -5.55 -19.53 -1.70
C PHE A 185 -6.79 -19.64 -0.80
N GLY A 186 -7.95 -19.18 -1.27
CA GLY A 186 -9.22 -19.29 -0.53
C GLY A 186 -9.82 -17.96 -0.10
N GLY A 187 -9.31 -16.83 -0.57
CA GLY A 187 -9.83 -15.50 -0.31
C GLY A 187 -9.19 -14.79 0.88
N THR A 188 -9.81 -13.70 1.32
CA THR A 188 -9.29 -12.84 2.40
C THR A 188 -9.05 -13.63 3.69
N GLY A 189 -7.87 -13.45 4.28
CA GLY A 189 -7.46 -14.13 5.52
C GLY A 189 -6.81 -15.49 5.31
N LYS A 190 -6.74 -16.00 4.07
CA LYS A 190 -6.07 -17.26 3.71
C LYS A 190 -4.89 -17.05 2.75
N ASN A 191 -4.72 -15.84 2.25
CA ASN A 191 -3.56 -15.46 1.45
C ASN A 191 -2.32 -15.34 2.33
N PHE A 192 -1.22 -15.94 1.93
CA PHE A 192 0.07 -15.82 2.62
C PHE A 192 0.93 -14.66 2.09
N LEU A 193 0.63 -14.15 0.89
CA LEU A 193 1.28 -13.00 0.29
C LEU A 193 0.36 -11.78 0.36
N ASN A 194 0.95 -10.58 0.42
CA ASN A 194 0.18 -9.34 0.28
C ASN A 194 -0.28 -9.19 -1.19
N PRO A 195 -1.62 -9.15 -1.47
CA PRO A 195 -2.12 -9.16 -2.85
C PRO A 195 -1.70 -7.92 -3.66
N ALA A 196 -1.65 -6.73 -3.05
CA ALA A 196 -1.23 -5.51 -3.73
C ALA A 196 0.21 -5.63 -4.24
N LEU A 197 1.11 -6.21 -3.43
CA LEU A 197 2.49 -6.44 -3.82
C LEU A 197 2.63 -7.52 -4.90
N VAL A 198 1.80 -8.57 -4.85
CA VAL A 198 1.77 -9.61 -5.90
C VAL A 198 1.40 -9.00 -7.26
N GLY A 199 0.38 -8.13 -7.30
CA GLY A 199 0.00 -7.43 -8.52
C GLY A 199 1.10 -6.48 -9.02
N ARG A 200 1.75 -5.75 -8.13
CA ARG A 200 2.86 -4.84 -8.47
C ARG A 200 4.08 -5.63 -9.00
N ALA A 201 4.42 -6.77 -8.35
CA ALA A 201 5.49 -7.64 -8.81
C ALA A 201 5.21 -8.21 -10.20
N PHE A 202 3.98 -8.68 -10.43
CA PHE A 202 3.55 -9.14 -11.75
C PHE A 202 3.75 -8.05 -12.82
N LEU A 203 3.30 -6.83 -12.58
CA LEU A 203 3.45 -5.71 -13.51
C LEU A 203 4.93 -5.37 -13.76
N TYR A 204 5.75 -5.41 -12.72
CA TYR A 204 7.17 -5.14 -12.84
C TYR A 204 7.89 -6.15 -13.75
N PHE A 205 7.61 -7.45 -13.56
CA PHE A 205 8.25 -8.48 -14.38
C PHE A 205 7.66 -8.63 -15.78
N ALA A 206 6.35 -8.40 -15.93
CA ALA A 206 5.69 -8.54 -17.22
C ALA A 206 5.84 -7.28 -18.10
N TYR A 207 5.91 -6.11 -17.50
CA TYR A 207 5.92 -4.81 -18.21
C TYR A 207 6.98 -3.86 -17.60
N PRO A 208 8.28 -4.22 -17.65
CA PRO A 208 9.33 -3.43 -17.00
C PRO A 208 9.47 -2.03 -17.59
N ALA A 209 9.20 -1.83 -18.88
CA ALA A 209 9.35 -0.52 -19.54
C ALA A 209 8.49 0.60 -18.92
N GLN A 210 7.33 0.28 -18.35
CA GLN A 210 6.45 1.26 -17.69
C GLN A 210 6.56 1.24 -16.17
N ASN A 211 7.32 0.30 -15.61
CA ASN A 211 7.38 0.07 -14.17
C ASN A 211 8.79 0.13 -13.59
N SER A 212 9.82 0.26 -14.44
CA SER A 212 11.21 0.47 -14.01
C SER A 212 11.43 1.87 -13.47
N GLY A 213 12.32 2.03 -12.49
CA GLY A 213 12.71 3.32 -11.94
C GLY A 213 13.49 4.22 -12.90
N ASP A 214 13.91 3.69 -14.06
CA ASP A 214 14.79 4.40 -15.02
C ASP A 214 14.03 5.29 -16.00
N THR A 215 12.70 5.18 -16.11
CA THR A 215 11.90 5.85 -17.15
C THR A 215 10.57 6.39 -16.64
N VAL A 216 10.12 7.45 -17.29
CA VAL A 216 8.77 8.06 -17.34
C VAL A 216 7.93 8.02 -16.04
N TRP A 217 8.33 8.76 -15.04
CA TRP A 217 7.53 8.93 -13.81
C TRP A 217 6.74 10.24 -13.79
N VAL A 218 7.14 11.22 -14.61
CA VAL A 218 6.43 12.49 -14.74
C VAL A 218 5.46 12.43 -15.92
N PRO A 219 4.17 12.77 -15.72
CA PRO A 219 3.14 12.61 -16.75
C PRO A 219 3.10 13.77 -17.77
N VAL A 220 4.21 14.04 -18.43
CA VAL A 220 4.36 15.05 -19.49
C VAL A 220 5.06 14.43 -20.69
N ASP A 221 4.48 14.62 -21.88
CA ASP A 221 5.08 14.10 -23.11
C ASP A 221 6.44 14.77 -23.40
N GLY A 222 7.44 13.94 -23.68
CA GLY A 222 8.81 14.41 -23.95
C GLY A 222 9.67 14.64 -22.70
N TYR A 223 9.13 14.42 -21.51
CA TYR A 223 9.89 14.48 -20.26
C TYR A 223 10.08 13.05 -19.70
N SER A 224 11.32 12.74 -19.33
CA SER A 224 11.68 11.45 -18.70
C SER A 224 12.75 11.72 -17.66
N HIS A 225 12.51 11.21 -16.45
CA HIS A 225 13.42 11.39 -15.33
C HIS A 225 13.47 10.14 -14.47
N ALA A 226 14.66 9.73 -14.02
CA ALA A 226 14.84 8.54 -13.19
C ALA A 226 14.46 8.83 -11.74
N THR A 227 13.92 7.82 -11.05
CA THR A 227 13.66 7.95 -9.61
C THR A 227 14.95 8.19 -8.83
N PRO A 228 14.93 8.90 -7.70
CA PRO A 228 16.12 9.16 -6.88
C PRO A 228 16.87 7.89 -6.47
N MET A 229 16.15 6.78 -6.30
CA MET A 229 16.78 5.48 -6.00
C MET A 229 17.53 4.92 -7.23
N SER A 230 16.97 5.07 -8.41
CA SER A 230 17.64 4.67 -9.65
C SER A 230 18.86 5.55 -9.96
N GLN A 231 18.76 6.85 -9.71
CA GLN A 231 19.91 7.78 -9.80
C GLN A 231 21.02 7.35 -8.83
N ALA A 232 20.67 7.03 -7.57
CA ALA A 232 21.64 6.53 -6.59
C ALA A 232 22.33 5.23 -7.03
N ALA A 233 21.59 4.34 -7.71
CA ALA A 233 22.16 3.09 -8.23
C ALA A 233 23.17 3.32 -9.35
N GLN A 234 23.04 4.41 -10.12
CA GLN A 234 23.93 4.75 -11.23
C GLN A 234 25.18 5.53 -10.77
N GLY A 235 25.02 6.49 -9.86
CA GLY A 235 26.11 7.40 -9.48
C GLY A 235 26.25 7.71 -7.98
N GLY A 236 25.57 6.95 -7.11
CA GLY A 236 25.65 7.15 -5.66
C GLY A 236 24.93 8.41 -5.19
N THR A 237 25.38 8.95 -4.07
CA THR A 237 24.76 10.13 -3.44
C THR A 237 24.87 11.39 -4.32
N GLU A 238 25.93 11.51 -5.13
CA GLU A 238 26.18 12.68 -5.96
C GLU A 238 25.24 12.76 -7.18
N ALA A 239 24.70 11.64 -7.61
CA ALA A 239 23.76 11.59 -8.72
C ALA A 239 22.31 11.91 -8.30
N ILE A 240 22.03 11.97 -7.02
CA ILE A 240 20.68 12.28 -6.51
C ILE A 240 20.47 13.79 -6.63
N ASP A 241 19.51 14.20 -7.42
CA ASP A 241 19.18 15.59 -7.74
C ASP A 241 18.27 16.29 -6.71
N ILE A 242 17.80 15.56 -5.70
CA ILE A 242 16.95 16.09 -4.62
C ILE A 242 17.71 16.15 -3.29
N THR A 243 17.24 17.03 -2.40
CA THR A 243 17.69 17.05 -1.01
C THR A 243 17.00 15.98 -0.17
N GLN A 244 17.64 15.54 0.92
CA GLN A 244 17.01 14.60 1.87
C GLN A 244 15.69 15.11 2.43
N LEU A 245 15.53 16.43 2.58
CA LEU A 245 14.32 17.05 3.07
C LEU A 245 13.18 16.94 2.04
N GLN A 246 13.48 17.17 0.77
CA GLN A 246 12.50 16.97 -0.31
C GLN A 246 12.04 15.50 -0.37
N GLY A 247 12.98 14.56 -0.33
CA GLY A 247 12.67 13.13 -0.25
C GLY A 247 11.84 12.78 0.98
N PHE A 248 12.15 13.37 2.15
CA PHE A 248 11.37 13.14 3.37
C PHE A 248 9.91 13.58 3.24
N PHE A 249 9.66 14.73 2.62
CA PHE A 249 8.29 15.20 2.34
C PHE A 249 7.65 14.50 1.13
N GLY A 250 8.44 13.82 0.29
CA GLY A 250 7.95 13.12 -0.90
C GLY A 250 7.80 14.03 -2.11
N ILE A 251 8.61 15.08 -2.20
CA ILE A 251 8.69 15.97 -3.38
C ILE A 251 9.78 15.41 -4.30
N MET A 252 9.44 14.35 -5.01
CA MET A 252 10.36 13.62 -5.89
C MET A 252 9.59 12.77 -6.89
N ASP A 253 10.27 12.37 -7.97
CA ASP A 253 9.72 11.46 -8.95
C ASP A 253 9.56 10.04 -8.39
N GLY A 254 8.43 9.42 -8.69
CA GLY A 254 8.15 8.08 -8.19
C GLY A 254 6.69 7.66 -8.27
N THR A 255 6.30 6.77 -7.39
CA THR A 255 4.92 6.26 -7.31
C THR A 255 3.96 7.33 -6.80
N ILE A 256 2.65 7.12 -7.06
CA ILE A 256 1.63 8.12 -6.72
C ILE A 256 1.61 8.45 -5.21
N GLY A 257 1.81 7.47 -4.33
CA GLY A 257 1.63 7.72 -2.90
C GLY A 257 2.64 7.05 -1.96
N ALA A 258 3.64 6.32 -2.47
CA ALA A 258 4.60 5.63 -1.60
C ALA A 258 5.86 6.45 -1.26
N GLU A 259 6.01 7.63 -1.83
CA GLU A 259 7.27 8.40 -1.74
C GLU A 259 7.38 9.26 -0.49
N SER A 260 6.27 9.72 0.11
CA SER A 260 6.31 10.60 1.27
C SER A 260 6.55 9.84 2.57
N THR A 261 7.78 9.90 3.08
CA THR A 261 8.12 9.37 4.42
C THR A 261 7.35 10.10 5.52
N PHE A 262 7.20 11.42 5.42
CA PHE A 262 6.41 12.21 6.37
C PHE A 262 4.95 11.77 6.42
N GLY A 263 4.30 11.64 5.27
CA GLY A 263 2.92 11.13 5.18
C GLY A 263 2.78 9.72 5.76
N CYS A 264 3.74 8.84 5.50
CA CYS A 264 3.78 7.49 6.06
C CYS A 264 3.94 7.49 7.58
N LEU A 265 4.73 8.39 8.16
CA LEU A 265 4.89 8.52 9.61
C LEU A 265 3.61 9.01 10.30
N LEU A 266 2.86 9.92 9.67
CA LEU A 266 1.53 10.33 10.18
C LEU A 266 0.57 9.15 10.20
N GLY A 267 0.53 8.36 9.13
CA GLY A 267 -0.25 7.14 9.07
C GLY A 267 0.21 6.08 10.07
N ALA A 268 1.52 5.91 10.25
CA ALA A 268 2.10 5.02 11.25
C ALA A 268 1.67 5.40 12.67
N ALA A 269 1.73 6.68 13.02
CA ALA A 269 1.28 7.18 14.32
C ALA A 269 -0.21 6.84 14.57
N PHE A 270 -1.06 7.03 13.57
CA PHE A 270 -2.47 6.67 13.65
C PHE A 270 -2.68 5.15 13.79
N LEU A 271 -1.98 4.32 13.01
CA LEU A 271 -2.09 2.86 13.06
C LEU A 271 -1.54 2.27 14.37
N LEU A 272 -0.50 2.88 14.93
CA LEU A 272 0.03 2.50 16.25
C LEU A 272 -0.90 2.90 17.38
N TYR A 273 -1.49 4.11 17.31
CA TYR A 273 -2.48 4.57 18.28
C TYR A 273 -3.72 3.67 18.31
N THR A 274 -4.22 3.29 17.14
CA THR A 274 -5.37 2.37 16.99
C THR A 274 -5.00 0.90 17.24
N ARG A 275 -3.72 0.58 17.44
CA ARG A 275 -3.18 -0.79 17.64
C ARG A 275 -3.45 -1.75 16.48
N VAL A 276 -3.67 -1.22 15.29
CA VAL A 276 -3.85 -2.02 14.07
C VAL A 276 -2.51 -2.53 13.56
N ALA A 277 -1.50 -1.66 13.49
CA ALA A 277 -0.15 -2.03 13.07
C ALA A 277 0.76 -2.39 14.24
N SER A 278 1.77 -3.22 13.96
CA SER A 278 2.75 -3.67 14.95
C SER A 278 4.02 -2.82 14.90
N TRP A 279 4.30 -2.06 15.96
CA TRP A 279 5.55 -1.33 16.12
C TRP A 279 6.80 -2.21 16.05
N ARG A 280 6.67 -3.50 16.43
CA ARG A 280 7.78 -4.47 16.38
C ARG A 280 8.24 -4.76 14.97
N ILE A 281 7.30 -4.86 14.03
CA ILE A 281 7.62 -5.07 12.61
C ILE A 281 8.32 -3.83 12.06
N MET A 282 7.76 -2.64 12.30
CA MET A 282 8.36 -1.38 11.85
C MET A 282 9.77 -1.19 12.41
N LEU A 283 9.95 -1.41 13.71
CA LEU A 283 11.25 -1.35 14.35
C LEU A 283 12.21 -2.39 13.75
N GLY A 284 11.76 -3.63 13.56
CA GLY A 284 12.54 -4.67 12.91
C GLY A 284 13.03 -4.25 11.54
N CYS A 285 12.14 -3.68 10.69
CA CYS A 285 12.50 -3.17 9.35
C CYS A 285 13.60 -2.11 9.42
N VAL A 286 13.48 -1.14 10.33
CA VAL A 286 14.48 -0.09 10.53
C VAL A 286 15.81 -0.66 11.00
N LEU A 287 15.80 -1.54 12.01
CA LEU A 287 17.02 -2.16 12.53
C LEU A 287 17.71 -3.04 11.49
N GLY A 288 16.94 -3.85 10.75
CA GLY A 288 17.47 -4.70 9.69
C GLY A 288 18.11 -3.89 8.57
N LEU A 289 17.42 -2.84 8.11
CA LEU A 289 17.93 -1.91 7.11
C LEU A 289 19.22 -1.24 7.58
N THR A 290 19.21 -0.61 8.76
CA THR A 290 20.35 0.15 9.28
C THR A 290 21.55 -0.76 9.51
N GLY A 291 21.33 -1.95 10.09
CA GLY A 291 22.40 -2.91 10.34
C GLY A 291 23.04 -3.41 9.04
N MET A 292 22.24 -3.68 8.00
CA MET A 292 22.75 -4.13 6.71
C MET A 292 23.48 -3.02 5.97
N VAL A 293 22.98 -1.78 6.00
CA VAL A 293 23.69 -0.62 5.42
C VAL A 293 25.05 -0.42 6.07
N TRP A 294 25.13 -0.45 7.41
CA TRP A 294 26.40 -0.32 8.10
C TRP A 294 27.39 -1.43 7.73
N LEU A 295 26.90 -2.66 7.59
CA LEU A 295 27.73 -3.78 7.16
C LEU A 295 28.28 -3.54 5.74
N LEU A 296 27.43 -3.15 4.79
CA LEU A 296 27.86 -2.90 3.41
C LEU A 296 28.78 -1.69 3.28
N ASN A 297 28.51 -0.60 4.02
CA ASN A 297 29.40 0.56 4.06
C ASN A 297 30.77 0.21 4.63
N ALA A 298 30.83 -0.71 5.63
CA ALA A 298 32.10 -1.18 6.18
C ALA A 298 32.90 -2.07 5.22
N ILE A 299 32.22 -2.84 4.38
CA ILE A 299 32.84 -3.66 3.31
C ILE A 299 33.36 -2.75 2.19
N GLY A 300 32.57 -1.75 1.80
CA GLY A 300 32.88 -0.84 0.69
C GLY A 300 32.86 -1.55 -0.68
N SER A 301 32.86 -0.74 -1.74
CA SER A 301 33.02 -1.22 -3.12
C SER A 301 33.49 -0.07 -4.00
N ASP A 302 34.50 -0.32 -4.83
CA ASP A 302 35.01 0.68 -5.79
C ASP A 302 34.15 0.73 -7.09
N THR A 303 33.34 -0.30 -7.33
CA THR A 303 32.56 -0.42 -8.57
C THR A 303 31.06 -0.16 -8.36
N ASN A 304 30.55 -0.26 -7.14
CA ASN A 304 29.13 -0.07 -6.86
C ASN A 304 28.91 1.07 -5.86
N PRO A 305 28.44 2.23 -6.36
CA PRO A 305 28.27 3.42 -5.53
C PRO A 305 27.21 3.27 -4.42
N MET A 306 26.29 2.30 -4.55
CA MET A 306 25.26 2.03 -3.53
C MET A 306 25.82 1.56 -2.20
N PHE A 307 27.06 1.02 -2.17
CA PHE A 307 27.74 0.65 -0.92
C PHE A 307 28.09 1.85 -0.03
N ALA A 308 28.21 3.04 -0.60
CA ALA A 308 28.50 4.28 0.13
C ALA A 308 27.24 5.06 0.54
N LEU A 309 26.06 4.65 0.09
CA LEU A 309 24.81 5.36 0.38
C LEU A 309 24.46 5.25 1.86
N SER A 310 24.11 6.38 2.51
CA SER A 310 23.80 6.40 3.95
C SER A 310 22.45 5.76 4.26
N TRP A 311 22.30 5.24 5.48
CA TRP A 311 21.03 4.65 5.95
C TRP A 311 19.85 5.62 5.90
N THR A 312 20.10 6.93 6.06
CA THR A 312 19.07 7.97 5.99
C THR A 312 18.45 8.05 4.59
N TRP A 313 19.29 8.00 3.55
CA TRP A 313 18.80 7.95 2.17
C TRP A 313 17.95 6.70 1.92
N HIS A 314 18.43 5.52 2.32
CA HIS A 314 17.69 4.28 2.16
C HIS A 314 16.33 4.26 2.86
N MET A 315 16.16 5.04 3.95
CA MET A 315 14.88 5.17 4.66
C MET A 315 13.90 6.12 3.97
N VAL A 316 14.44 7.15 3.31
CA VAL A 316 13.63 8.25 2.75
C VAL A 316 13.19 7.97 1.31
N ILE A 317 14.04 7.35 0.49
CA ILE A 317 13.74 7.10 -0.93
C ILE A 317 13.39 5.63 -1.20
N GLY A 318 12.74 5.38 -2.35
CA GLY A 318 12.38 4.03 -2.82
C GLY A 318 11.25 3.38 -2.03
N GLY A 319 10.31 4.16 -1.48
CA GLY A 319 9.07 3.68 -0.88
C GLY A 319 9.23 2.81 0.37
N PHE A 320 10.41 2.81 1.03
CA PHE A 320 10.68 1.98 2.21
C PHE A 320 9.69 2.25 3.34
N ALA A 321 9.43 3.52 3.67
CA ALA A 321 8.51 3.90 4.73
C ALA A 321 7.09 3.38 4.47
N PHE A 322 6.60 3.50 3.24
CA PHE A 322 5.29 3.00 2.85
C PHE A 322 5.20 1.47 2.99
N GLY A 323 6.18 0.75 2.47
CA GLY A 323 6.27 -0.71 2.59
C GLY A 323 6.30 -1.18 4.05
N ALA A 324 7.14 -0.56 4.88
CA ALA A 324 7.30 -0.91 6.30
C ALA A 324 6.04 -0.61 7.14
N VAL A 325 5.30 0.47 6.81
CA VAL A 325 4.12 0.90 7.59
C VAL A 325 2.85 0.18 7.17
N TYR A 326 2.55 0.08 5.87
CA TYR A 326 1.26 -0.39 5.39
C TYR A 326 1.26 -1.83 4.87
N MET A 327 2.40 -2.30 4.34
CA MET A 327 2.45 -3.59 3.66
C MET A 327 3.11 -4.68 4.51
N ALA A 328 4.20 -4.36 5.22
CA ALA A 328 4.85 -5.31 6.12
C ALA A 328 4.01 -5.57 7.39
N THR A 329 3.15 -4.64 7.78
CA THR A 329 2.28 -4.78 8.95
C THR A 329 0.90 -5.37 8.63
N ASP A 330 0.70 -5.88 7.41
CA ASP A 330 -0.55 -6.54 7.02
C ASP A 330 -0.88 -7.67 8.01
N PRO A 331 -2.04 -7.63 8.69
CA PRO A 331 -2.38 -8.60 9.72
C PRO A 331 -2.55 -10.03 9.20
N VAL A 332 -2.74 -10.21 7.88
CA VAL A 332 -2.96 -11.53 7.27
C VAL A 332 -1.64 -12.21 6.92
N SER A 333 -0.72 -11.50 6.27
CA SER A 333 0.52 -12.07 5.74
C SER A 333 1.74 -11.92 6.66
N ALA A 334 1.64 -11.09 7.72
CA ALA A 334 2.74 -10.85 8.66
C ALA A 334 2.85 -11.93 9.74
N ALA A 335 4.03 -12.01 10.38
CA ALA A 335 4.28 -12.91 11.49
C ALA A 335 3.34 -12.66 12.68
N MET A 336 2.91 -13.73 13.36
CA MET A 336 1.92 -13.69 14.45
C MET A 336 2.55 -13.44 15.83
N THR A 337 3.70 -14.06 16.13
CA THR A 337 4.33 -13.98 17.46
C THR A 337 5.11 -12.70 17.67
N SER A 338 5.25 -12.26 18.93
CA SER A 338 5.96 -11.00 19.25
C SER A 338 7.43 -11.00 18.81
N THR A 339 8.15 -12.10 19.02
CA THR A 339 9.53 -12.26 18.58
C THR A 339 9.59 -12.45 17.07
N GLY A 340 8.67 -13.26 16.49
CA GLY A 340 8.56 -13.44 15.04
C GLY A 340 8.35 -12.13 14.29
N LYS A 341 7.54 -11.21 14.83
CA LYS A 341 7.33 -9.87 14.25
C LYS A 341 8.62 -9.06 14.13
N LEU A 342 9.48 -9.13 15.13
CA LEU A 342 10.76 -8.42 15.08
C LEU A 342 11.72 -9.06 14.08
N ILE A 343 11.83 -10.39 14.08
CA ILE A 343 12.67 -11.14 13.13
C ILE A 343 12.16 -10.95 11.70
N TYR A 344 10.87 -11.04 11.49
CA TYR A 344 10.22 -10.80 10.19
C TYR A 344 10.52 -9.39 9.68
N GLY A 345 10.36 -8.36 10.51
CA GLY A 345 10.71 -7.00 10.15
C GLY A 345 12.20 -6.85 9.83
N ALA A 346 13.09 -7.43 10.66
CA ALA A 346 14.53 -7.39 10.43
C ALA A 346 14.90 -8.09 9.10
N LEU A 347 14.28 -9.21 8.78
CA LEU A 347 14.48 -9.90 7.52
C LEU A 347 14.07 -9.02 6.32
N ILE A 348 12.93 -8.32 6.41
CA ILE A 348 12.51 -7.36 5.38
C ILE A 348 13.55 -6.25 5.21
N GLY A 349 14.01 -5.64 6.31
CA GLY A 349 15.00 -4.56 6.26
C GLY A 349 16.32 -5.01 5.62
N VAL A 350 16.84 -6.16 6.02
CA VAL A 350 18.06 -6.77 5.46
C VAL A 350 17.87 -7.06 3.96
N MET A 351 16.80 -7.78 3.61
CA MET A 351 16.55 -8.16 2.21
C MET A 351 16.29 -6.95 1.31
N CYS A 352 15.66 -5.90 1.82
CA CYS A 352 15.48 -4.66 1.08
C CYS A 352 16.84 -4.06 0.66
N ILE A 353 17.81 -4.00 1.55
CA ILE A 353 19.14 -3.48 1.24
C ILE A 353 19.94 -4.43 0.35
N VAL A 354 19.87 -5.73 0.60
CA VAL A 354 20.51 -6.73 -0.27
C VAL A 354 20.01 -6.58 -1.71
N ILE A 355 18.70 -6.46 -1.92
CA ILE A 355 18.13 -6.29 -3.26
C ILE A 355 18.55 -4.95 -3.86
N ARG A 356 18.46 -3.85 -3.12
CA ARG A 356 18.83 -2.51 -3.59
C ARG A 356 20.28 -2.40 -4.05
N VAL A 357 21.19 -2.96 -3.27
CA VAL A 357 22.63 -2.79 -3.48
C VAL A 357 23.18 -3.83 -4.47
N LEU A 358 22.70 -5.08 -4.41
CA LEU A 358 23.24 -6.16 -5.23
C LEU A 358 22.49 -6.36 -6.56
N ASN A 359 21.29 -5.79 -6.70
CA ASN A 359 20.49 -5.89 -7.93
C ASN A 359 20.20 -4.50 -8.50
N PRO A 360 21.07 -3.95 -9.35
CA PRO A 360 20.87 -2.62 -9.92
C PRO A 360 19.62 -2.51 -10.81
N ALA A 361 19.14 -3.63 -11.35
CA ALA A 361 17.92 -3.66 -12.16
C ALA A 361 16.64 -3.42 -11.35
N PHE A 362 16.69 -3.56 -10.01
CA PHE A 362 15.55 -3.31 -9.12
C PHE A 362 15.99 -2.55 -7.87
N ALA A 363 16.33 -1.29 -8.04
CA ALA A 363 16.88 -0.45 -6.98
C ALA A 363 15.88 -0.20 -5.81
N GLU A 364 14.57 -0.29 -5.99
CA GLU A 364 13.59 -0.02 -4.94
C GLU A 364 13.52 -1.09 -3.84
N GLY A 365 13.61 -2.35 -4.17
CA GLY A 365 13.84 -3.50 -3.27
C GLY A 365 12.73 -3.87 -2.28
N ILE A 366 12.01 -2.93 -1.68
CA ILE A 366 11.09 -3.17 -0.54
C ILE A 366 9.94 -4.12 -0.88
N MET A 367 9.39 -4.04 -2.08
CA MET A 367 8.30 -4.89 -2.54
C MET A 367 8.70 -6.38 -2.53
N LEU A 368 9.85 -6.70 -3.15
CA LEU A 368 10.36 -8.07 -3.22
C LEU A 368 10.81 -8.57 -1.85
N ALA A 369 11.37 -7.69 -1.02
CA ALA A 369 11.77 -8.03 0.34
C ALA A 369 10.58 -8.46 1.21
N ILE A 370 9.43 -7.76 1.11
CA ILE A 370 8.22 -8.13 1.83
C ILE A 370 7.64 -9.44 1.29
N LEU A 371 7.55 -9.60 -0.04
CA LEU A 371 7.05 -10.84 -0.64
C LEU A 371 7.92 -12.04 -0.25
N PHE A 372 9.25 -11.87 -0.23
CA PHE A 372 10.18 -12.89 0.24
C PHE A 372 9.92 -13.23 1.71
N ALA A 373 9.81 -12.25 2.57
CA ALA A 373 9.59 -12.46 3.99
C ALA A 373 8.22 -13.09 4.30
N ASN A 374 7.19 -12.83 3.50
CA ASN A 374 5.85 -13.43 3.64
C ASN A 374 5.86 -14.96 3.45
N VAL A 375 6.90 -15.54 2.83
CA VAL A 375 7.03 -16.98 2.64
C VAL A 375 7.46 -17.70 3.92
N PHE A 376 8.10 -16.98 4.85
CA PHE A 376 8.63 -17.50 6.13
C PHE A 376 7.76 -17.08 7.33
#